data_efb95f99567fb9056a6dac1582ce7187
#
_entry.id   efb95f99567fb9056a6dac1582ce7187
#
_cell.length_a   1.000
_cell.length_b   1.000
_cell.length_c   1.000
_cell.angle_alpha   90.00
_cell.angle_beta   90.00
_cell.angle_gamma   90.00
#
_symmetry.space_group_name_H-M   'P 1'
#
loop_
_entity.id
_entity.type
_entity.pdbx_description
1 polymer ?
#
loop_
_entity_poly.entity_id
_entity_poly.type
_entity_poly.pdbx_seq_one_letter_code
_entity_poly.pdbx_strand_id
1 'polypeptide(L)'
;MKILFVCTGNSYRSPVAGVLLKKVRGDLDVESAGTHPAGIIASNAKKFLEKENALKNLKGAPEGIDRKNLEECDLIIAMKQNHKNELLRRYPQIEDKIQVWDIDDPIYLLPGSDKEVFEEIKRKVLELAESIKR
;
A
#
# COMPACT_ATOMS: atom_id res chain seq x y z
N MET A 1 -16.55 1.86 -0.66
CA MET A 1 -15.58 1.01 -1.37
C MET A 1 -14.37 0.77 -0.47
N LYS A 2 -13.96 -0.46 -0.35
CA LYS A 2 -12.83 -0.85 0.49
C LYS A 2 -11.63 -1.24 -0.37
N ILE A 3 -10.48 -0.61 -0.13
CA ILE A 3 -9.25 -0.81 -0.89
C ILE A 3 -8.13 -1.23 0.05
N LEU A 4 -7.40 -2.27 -0.33
CA LEU A 4 -6.26 -2.78 0.44
C LEU A 4 -4.99 -2.68 -0.41
N PHE A 5 -3.95 -2.06 0.14
CA PHE A 5 -2.62 -2.04 -0.46
C PHE A 5 -1.75 -3.10 0.20
N VAL A 6 -1.03 -3.89 -0.59
CA VAL A 6 -0.21 -5.00 -0.11
C VAL A 6 1.21 -4.92 -0.63
N CYS A 7 2.19 -5.01 0.27
CA CYS A 7 3.59 -5.17 -0.06
C CYS A 7 4.19 -6.28 0.81
N THR A 8 5.50 -6.36 0.93
CA THR A 8 6.14 -7.40 1.76
C THR A 8 5.99 -7.08 3.25
N GLY A 9 6.63 -6.01 3.71
CA GLY A 9 6.75 -5.71 5.13
C GLY A 9 5.67 -4.81 5.71
N ASN A 10 4.83 -4.20 4.87
CA ASN A 10 3.88 -3.17 5.31
C ASN A 10 4.58 -2.07 6.10
N SER A 11 5.80 -1.74 5.66
CA SER A 11 6.68 -0.79 6.33
C SER A 11 6.86 0.50 5.53
N TYR A 12 6.84 0.43 4.21
CA TYR A 12 7.05 1.59 3.34
C TYR A 12 5.98 1.70 2.25
N ARG A 13 6.01 0.81 1.24
CA ARG A 13 5.19 0.95 0.02
C ARG A 13 3.69 0.98 0.29
N SER A 14 3.17 -0.04 0.94
CA SER A 14 1.72 -0.14 1.15
C SER A 14 1.19 0.87 2.17
N PRO A 15 1.87 1.16 3.30
CA PRO A 15 1.37 2.19 4.20
C PRO A 15 1.43 3.58 3.59
N VAL A 16 2.46 3.90 2.79
CA VAL A 16 2.54 5.19 2.09
C VAL A 16 1.34 5.34 1.13
N ALA A 17 1.09 4.32 0.31
CA ALA A 17 -0.04 4.36 -0.63
C ALA A 17 -1.37 4.52 0.10
N GLY A 18 -1.58 3.76 1.17
CA GLY A 18 -2.82 3.83 1.94
C GLY A 18 -3.07 5.20 2.56
N VAL A 19 -2.04 5.79 3.16
CA VAL A 19 -2.15 7.10 3.79
C VAL A 19 -2.43 8.18 2.76
N LEU A 20 -1.72 8.16 1.63
CA LEU A 20 -1.91 9.17 0.58
C LEU A 20 -3.30 9.10 -0.05
N LEU A 21 -3.80 7.88 -0.28
CA LEU A 21 -5.16 7.73 -0.82
C LEU A 21 -6.22 8.23 0.18
N LYS A 22 -6.06 7.87 1.44
CA LYS A 22 -6.98 8.30 2.49
C LYS A 22 -7.03 9.83 2.61
N LYS A 23 -5.88 10.48 2.43
CA LYS A 23 -5.81 11.95 2.48
C LYS A 23 -6.63 12.60 1.37
N VAL A 24 -6.54 12.10 0.14
CA VAL A 24 -7.22 12.71 -1.01
C VAL A 24 -8.63 12.18 -1.22
N ARG A 25 -8.95 11.01 -0.69
CA ARG A 25 -10.26 10.37 -0.81
C ARG A 25 -10.71 9.82 0.55
N GLY A 26 -11.01 10.73 1.46
CA GLY A 26 -11.48 10.38 2.81
C GLY A 26 -12.79 9.60 2.83
N ASP A 27 -13.51 9.56 1.71
CA ASP A 27 -14.74 8.79 1.54
C ASP A 27 -14.50 7.28 1.38
N LEU A 28 -13.27 6.87 1.05
CA LEU A 28 -12.93 5.47 0.84
C LEU A 28 -12.44 4.81 2.13
N ASP A 29 -12.73 3.51 2.27
CA ASP A 29 -12.21 2.70 3.36
C ASP A 29 -10.89 2.10 2.88
N VAL A 30 -9.76 2.62 3.37
CA VAL A 30 -8.43 2.28 2.88
C VAL A 30 -7.62 1.61 3.98
N GLU A 31 -7.05 0.45 3.67
CA GLU A 31 -6.17 -0.28 4.58
C GLU A 31 -4.91 -0.72 3.85
N SER A 32 -3.91 -1.16 4.63
CA SER A 32 -2.68 -1.71 4.07
C SER A 32 -2.21 -2.91 4.90
N ALA A 33 -1.47 -3.82 4.26
CA ALA A 33 -0.97 -5.02 4.92
C ALA A 33 0.27 -5.54 4.21
N GLY A 34 0.99 -6.45 4.86
CA GLY A 34 2.16 -7.11 4.31
C GLY A 34 2.00 -8.62 4.25
N THR A 35 2.66 -9.24 3.27
CA THR A 35 2.73 -10.69 3.19
C THR A 35 3.63 -11.26 4.29
N HIS A 36 4.64 -10.48 4.70
CA HIS A 36 5.60 -10.82 5.77
C HIS A 36 5.86 -9.54 6.56
N PRO A 37 4.97 -9.18 7.51
CA PRO A 37 5.04 -7.88 8.16
C PRO A 37 6.34 -7.65 8.92
N ALA A 38 6.92 -6.46 8.74
CA ALA A 38 8.09 -5.99 9.48
C ALA A 38 7.70 -5.60 10.91
N GLY A 39 8.68 -5.30 11.73
CA GLY A 39 8.42 -4.91 13.11
C GLY A 39 7.99 -3.46 13.27
N ILE A 40 8.44 -2.56 12.38
CA ILE A 40 8.16 -1.13 12.48
C ILE A 40 7.88 -0.52 11.11
N ILE A 41 7.23 0.64 11.14
CA ILE A 41 7.08 1.48 9.94
C ILE A 41 8.41 2.18 9.69
N ALA A 42 8.86 2.22 8.45
CA ALA A 42 10.14 2.81 8.06
C ALA A 42 10.19 4.31 8.39
N SER A 43 11.33 4.78 8.92
CA SER A 43 11.48 6.18 9.28
C SER A 43 11.41 7.11 8.07
N ASN A 44 11.92 6.68 6.91
CA ASN A 44 11.83 7.48 5.68
C ASN A 44 10.39 7.60 5.18
N ALA A 45 9.56 6.57 5.37
CA ALA A 45 8.13 6.67 5.07
C ALA A 45 7.48 7.76 5.91
N LYS A 46 7.78 7.79 7.21
CA LYS A 46 7.26 8.82 8.12
C LYS A 46 7.68 10.23 7.70
N LYS A 47 8.95 10.40 7.31
CA LYS A 47 9.48 11.70 6.88
C LYS A 47 8.78 12.21 5.62
N PHE A 48 8.60 11.36 4.62
CA PHE A 48 7.93 11.76 3.39
C PHE A 48 6.46 12.09 3.64
N LEU A 49 5.77 11.30 4.46
CA LEU A 49 4.36 11.54 4.79
C LEU A 49 4.18 12.82 5.60
N GLU A 50 5.13 13.14 6.48
CA GLU A 50 5.09 14.39 7.23
C GLU A 50 5.17 15.60 6.30
N LYS A 51 6.02 15.55 5.27
CA LYS A 51 6.13 16.60 4.25
C LYS A 51 4.85 16.77 3.44
N GLU A 52 4.05 15.71 3.33
CA GLU A 52 2.76 15.74 2.64
C GLU A 52 1.59 16.11 3.56
N ASN A 53 1.87 16.44 4.82
CA ASN A 53 0.84 16.70 5.84
C ASN A 53 -0.13 15.51 5.99
N ALA A 54 0.40 14.29 5.89
CA ALA A 54 -0.40 13.07 5.90
C ALA A 54 -0.06 12.12 7.04
N LEU A 55 0.89 12.50 7.91
CA LEU A 55 1.39 11.60 8.97
C LEU A 55 0.29 11.14 9.94
N LYS A 56 -0.70 11.98 10.18
CA LYS A 56 -1.81 11.67 11.11
C LYS A 56 -2.62 10.45 10.70
N ASN A 57 -2.60 10.09 9.42
CA ASN A 57 -3.36 8.94 8.92
C ASN A 57 -2.56 7.64 8.96
N LEU A 58 -1.30 7.70 9.42
CA LEU A 58 -0.44 6.53 9.47
C LEU A 58 -0.74 5.69 10.70
N LYS A 59 -0.85 4.39 10.50
CA LYS A 59 -1.04 3.44 11.61
C LYS A 59 0.23 3.27 12.43
N GLY A 60 0.09 2.75 13.64
CA GLY A 60 1.19 2.63 14.58
C GLY A 60 2.21 1.54 14.25
N ALA A 61 1.80 0.48 13.55
CA ALA A 61 2.66 -0.67 13.27
C ALA A 61 2.22 -1.43 12.03
N PRO A 62 3.17 -2.15 11.37
CA PRO A 62 2.82 -3.04 10.26
C PRO A 62 1.83 -4.13 10.68
N GLU A 63 1.00 -4.55 9.71
CA GLU A 63 0.02 -5.62 9.91
C GLU A 63 0.15 -6.64 8.79
N GLY A 64 -0.15 -7.91 9.09
CA GLY A 64 -0.15 -8.96 8.10
C GLY A 64 -1.48 -9.09 7.36
N ILE A 65 -1.45 -9.69 6.17
CA ILE A 65 -2.66 -9.92 5.37
C ILE A 65 -3.64 -10.87 6.08
N ASP A 66 -3.15 -11.71 6.98
CA ASP A 66 -3.99 -12.63 7.77
C ASP A 66 -4.89 -11.89 8.76
N ARG A 67 -4.63 -10.62 9.03
CA ARG A 67 -5.47 -9.78 9.90
C ARG A 67 -6.53 -9.00 9.13
N LYS A 68 -6.61 -9.20 7.82
CA LYS A 68 -7.54 -8.48 6.96
C LYS A 68 -8.60 -9.40 6.39
N ASN A 69 -9.80 -8.89 6.18
CA ASN A 69 -10.84 -9.62 5.47
C ASN A 69 -10.75 -9.32 3.99
N LEU A 70 -10.03 -10.15 3.26
CA LEU A 70 -9.73 -9.92 1.84
C LEU A 70 -10.98 -10.04 0.96
N GLU A 71 -11.94 -10.86 1.36
CA GLU A 71 -13.17 -11.03 0.59
C GLU A 71 -14.06 -9.80 0.63
N GLU A 72 -13.97 -9.00 1.67
CA GLU A 72 -14.71 -7.74 1.78
C GLU A 72 -14.07 -6.61 0.98
N CYS A 73 -12.83 -6.76 0.55
CA CYS A 73 -12.18 -5.74 -0.25
C CYS A 73 -12.80 -5.69 -1.65
N ASP A 74 -13.01 -4.48 -2.14
CA ASP A 74 -13.46 -4.26 -3.53
C ASP A 74 -12.28 -4.25 -4.50
N LEU A 75 -11.12 -3.79 -4.02
CA LEU A 75 -9.91 -3.67 -4.81
C LEU A 75 -8.70 -3.95 -3.94
N ILE A 76 -7.76 -4.76 -4.44
CA ILE A 76 -6.51 -5.06 -3.76
C ILE A 76 -5.38 -4.66 -4.70
N ILE A 77 -4.50 -3.77 -4.24
CA ILE A 77 -3.35 -3.31 -5.01
C ILE A 77 -2.11 -3.99 -4.45
N ALA A 78 -1.51 -4.88 -5.24
CA ALA A 78 -0.25 -5.53 -4.91
C ALA A 78 0.90 -4.71 -5.50
N MET A 79 1.91 -4.41 -4.70
CA MET A 79 3.03 -3.57 -5.17
C MET A 79 3.90 -4.28 -6.18
N LYS A 80 3.97 -5.61 -6.16
CA LYS A 80 4.73 -6.43 -7.11
C LYS A 80 3.98 -7.72 -7.40
N GLN A 81 4.39 -8.40 -8.48
CA GLN A 81 3.78 -9.68 -8.87
C GLN A 81 3.92 -10.75 -7.79
N ASN A 82 5.04 -10.77 -7.07
CA ASN A 82 5.23 -11.75 -5.99
C ASN A 82 4.21 -11.58 -4.88
N HIS A 83 3.73 -10.37 -4.62
CA HIS A 83 2.68 -10.14 -3.62
C HIS A 83 1.35 -10.71 -4.11
N LYS A 84 1.03 -10.51 -5.39
CA LYS A 84 -0.16 -11.12 -5.98
C LYS A 84 -0.08 -12.64 -5.90
N ASN A 85 1.08 -13.22 -6.23
CA ASN A 85 1.27 -14.66 -6.19
C ASN A 85 1.04 -15.21 -4.77
N GLU A 86 1.56 -14.54 -3.75
CA GLU A 86 1.37 -14.95 -2.36
C GLU A 86 -0.08 -14.83 -1.92
N LEU A 87 -0.76 -13.77 -2.32
CA LEU A 87 -2.18 -13.59 -2.05
C LEU A 87 -3.01 -14.72 -2.65
N LEU A 88 -2.73 -15.09 -3.90
CA LEU A 88 -3.47 -16.14 -4.60
C LEU A 88 -3.15 -17.54 -4.06
N ARG A 89 -1.93 -17.75 -3.56
CA ARG A 89 -1.58 -19.01 -2.91
C ARG A 89 -2.45 -19.25 -1.68
N ARG A 90 -2.74 -18.18 -0.92
CA ARG A 90 -3.55 -18.27 0.31
C ARG A 90 -5.04 -18.09 0.05
N TYR A 91 -5.41 -17.27 -0.93
CA TYR A 91 -6.79 -16.86 -1.19
C TYR A 91 -7.07 -16.86 -2.70
N PRO A 92 -7.14 -18.06 -3.33
CA PRO A 92 -7.28 -18.13 -4.79
C PRO A 92 -8.55 -17.46 -5.34
N GLN A 93 -9.58 -17.29 -4.52
CA GLN A 93 -10.87 -16.74 -4.97
C GLN A 93 -10.88 -15.22 -5.17
N ILE A 94 -9.82 -14.51 -4.79
CA ILE A 94 -9.81 -13.03 -4.88
C ILE A 94 -9.08 -12.49 -6.11
N GLU A 95 -8.73 -13.34 -7.06
CA GLU A 95 -7.93 -12.95 -8.24
C GLU A 95 -8.51 -11.75 -8.99
N ASP A 96 -9.82 -11.72 -9.18
CA ASP A 96 -10.48 -10.67 -9.95
C ASP A 96 -10.35 -9.28 -9.32
N LYS A 97 -9.99 -9.21 -8.05
CA LYS A 97 -9.87 -7.95 -7.31
C LYS A 97 -8.47 -7.37 -7.31
N ILE A 98 -7.46 -8.13 -7.75
CA ILE A 98 -6.05 -7.76 -7.58
C ILE A 98 -5.51 -7.06 -8.82
N GLN A 99 -4.90 -5.90 -8.59
CA GLN A 99 -4.09 -5.18 -9.59
C GLN A 99 -2.65 -5.12 -9.08
N VAL A 100 -1.69 -5.18 -9.99
CA VAL A 100 -0.27 -5.07 -9.67
C VAL A 100 0.25 -3.71 -10.14
N TRP A 101 0.91 -2.97 -9.26
CA TRP A 101 1.46 -1.65 -9.58
C TRP A 101 2.92 -1.70 -10.04
N ASP A 102 3.63 -2.78 -9.74
CA ASP A 102 5.05 -2.94 -10.08
C ASP A 102 5.94 -1.84 -9.48
N ILE A 103 5.80 -1.62 -8.18
CA ILE A 103 6.59 -0.66 -7.41
C ILE A 103 7.73 -1.40 -6.70
N ASP A 104 8.97 -1.00 -6.97
CA ASP A 104 10.15 -1.63 -6.36
C ASP A 104 10.25 -1.31 -4.87
N ASP A 105 10.83 -2.25 -4.11
CA ASP A 105 11.15 -2.03 -2.71
C ASP A 105 12.43 -1.19 -2.64
N PRO A 106 12.39 0.01 -2.05
CA PRO A 106 13.56 0.90 -2.03
C PRO A 106 14.76 0.33 -1.28
N ILE A 107 14.56 -0.65 -0.39
CA ILE A 107 15.65 -1.29 0.35
C ILE A 107 16.64 -2.01 -0.57
N TYR A 108 16.18 -2.45 -1.75
CA TYR A 108 17.01 -3.18 -2.72
C TYR A 108 17.56 -2.29 -3.83
N LEU A 109 17.34 -0.98 -3.75
CA LEU A 109 17.77 -0.02 -4.76
C LEU A 109 18.94 0.81 -4.24
N LEU A 110 19.51 1.64 -5.13
CA LEU A 110 20.60 2.55 -4.77
C LEU A 110 20.14 3.55 -3.71
N PRO A 111 21.06 4.04 -2.85
CA PRO A 111 20.75 5.09 -1.88
C PRO A 111 20.09 6.30 -2.55
N GLY A 112 19.03 6.81 -1.93
CA GLY A 112 18.27 7.95 -2.47
C GLY A 112 17.08 7.54 -3.34
N SER A 113 16.98 6.27 -3.73
CA SER A 113 15.87 5.78 -4.57
C SER A 113 14.53 5.77 -3.83
N ASP A 114 14.55 5.84 -2.50
CA ASP A 114 13.33 5.88 -1.69
C ASP A 114 12.45 7.09 -2.05
N LYS A 115 13.04 8.23 -2.37
CA LYS A 115 12.30 9.41 -2.81
C LYS A 115 11.62 9.16 -4.15
N GLU A 116 12.33 8.54 -5.10
CA GLU A 116 11.76 8.22 -6.40
C GLU A 116 10.60 7.24 -6.28
N VAL A 117 10.74 6.24 -5.43
CA VAL A 117 9.67 5.28 -5.16
C VAL A 117 8.46 5.99 -4.53
N PHE A 118 8.71 6.90 -3.59
CA PHE A 118 7.63 7.69 -2.99
C PHE A 118 6.85 8.49 -4.04
N GLU A 119 7.56 9.18 -4.93
CA GLU A 119 6.93 9.98 -5.98
C GLU A 119 6.13 9.10 -6.95
N GLU A 120 6.63 7.92 -7.28
CA GLU A 120 5.92 6.96 -8.12
C GLU A 120 4.62 6.49 -7.45
N ILE A 121 4.68 6.15 -6.18
CA ILE A 121 3.49 5.76 -5.41
C ILE A 121 2.47 6.90 -5.40
N LYS A 122 2.93 8.11 -5.13
CA LYS A 122 2.07 9.28 -5.08
C LYS A 122 1.35 9.50 -6.40
N ARG A 123 2.07 9.40 -7.52
CA ARG A 123 1.48 9.54 -8.85
C ARG A 123 0.39 8.49 -9.10
N LYS A 124 0.69 7.23 -8.79
CA LYS A 124 -0.28 6.14 -8.97
C LYS A 124 -1.49 6.28 -8.06
N VAL A 125 -1.29 6.76 -6.84
CA VAL A 125 -2.39 7.01 -5.91
C VAL A 125 -3.33 8.10 -6.46
N LEU A 126 -2.77 9.18 -7.00
CA LEU A 126 -3.59 10.25 -7.57
C LEU A 126 -4.37 9.77 -8.78
N GLU A 127 -3.75 8.97 -9.65
CA GLU A 127 -4.44 8.36 -10.78
C GLU A 127 -5.60 7.46 -10.32
N LEU A 128 -5.35 6.63 -9.30
CA LEU A 128 -6.38 5.75 -8.74
C LEU A 128 -7.53 6.56 -8.14
N ALA A 129 -7.20 7.61 -7.40
CA ALA A 129 -8.21 8.47 -6.76
C ALA A 129 -9.16 9.08 -7.78
N GLU A 130 -8.64 9.50 -8.93
CA GLU A 130 -9.46 10.06 -10.00
C GLU A 130 -10.31 9.00 -10.71
N SER A 131 -9.84 7.77 -10.78
CA SER A 131 -10.52 6.67 -11.49
C SER A 131 -11.75 6.15 -10.74
N ILE A 132 -11.82 6.34 -9.44
CA ILE A 132 -12.90 5.82 -8.60
C ILE A 132 -13.99 6.89 -8.45
N LYS A 133 -15.19 6.56 -8.88
CA LYS A 133 -16.33 7.49 -8.78
C LYS A 133 -16.72 7.74 -7.32
N ARG A 134 -17.20 8.94 -7.09
CA ARG A 134 -17.70 9.34 -5.78
C ARG A 134 -19.16 8.95 -5.58
#